data_d8fd029402b3abd1718d0dccb940e84b
#
_entry.id   d8fd029402b3abd1718d0dccb940e84b
#
_cell.length_a   1.000
_cell.length_b   1.000
_cell.length_c   1.000
_cell.angle_alpha   90.00
_cell.angle_beta   90.00
_cell.angle_gamma   90.00
#
_symmetry.space_group_name_H-M   'P 1'
#
loop_
_entity.id
_entity.type
_entity.pdbx_description
1 polymer ?
#
loop_
_entity_poly.entity_id
_entity_poly.type
_entity_poly.pdbx_seq_one_letter_code
_entity_poly.pdbx_strand_id
1 'polypeptide(L)'
;RASWMGHHIGNENTSRFWTEQQNDLIRRVCDLYPSNFAPVAQLPQSPGVPPKKSVAELVRCVEKMEFIGCNLSPDTSGGYWRDASLGDRCFYPLYEKMVELDVPAMIHVSASCNDCFHTTGSHYLGADTAAFQQLVMSDVFKDFPTLKIIVPHGGGAVPYHWGRFRGLMQDQGFAPLEESALKNIYFDTCVYHQKGIDLLLDIVPPENILFASEMIGAVRGIDPETG
;
A
#
# COMPACT_ATOMS: atom_id res chain seq x y z
N ARG A 1 -8.18 -12.92 -6.06
CA ARG A 1 -7.28 -11.85 -5.61
C ARG A 1 -6.78 -11.08 -6.80
N ALA A 2 -7.08 -9.77 -6.87
CA ALA A 2 -6.55 -8.90 -7.93
C ALA A 2 -5.02 -8.85 -7.93
N SER A 3 -4.39 -8.93 -6.75
CA SER A 3 -2.94 -8.94 -6.59
C SER A 3 -2.21 -10.14 -7.22
N TRP A 4 -2.90 -11.21 -7.58
CA TRP A 4 -2.30 -12.34 -8.28
C TRP A 4 -2.18 -12.12 -9.78
N MET A 5 -2.98 -11.24 -10.35
CA MET A 5 -2.73 -10.76 -11.69
C MET A 5 -1.78 -9.57 -11.59
N GLY A 6 -0.55 -9.76 -12.02
CA GLY A 6 0.43 -8.68 -12.03
C GLY A 6 -0.03 -7.53 -12.92
N HIS A 7 0.14 -6.30 -12.47
CA HIS A 7 -0.17 -5.11 -13.25
C HIS A 7 0.60 -5.03 -14.59
N HIS A 8 1.72 -5.77 -14.69
CA HIS A 8 2.53 -5.91 -15.90
C HIS A 8 1.92 -6.84 -16.96
N ILE A 9 0.85 -7.57 -16.63
CA ILE A 9 0.20 -8.52 -17.56
C ILE A 9 -0.80 -7.78 -18.44
N GLY A 10 -0.64 -7.91 -19.75
CA GLY A 10 -1.51 -7.26 -20.73
C GLY A 10 -1.19 -5.76 -20.90
N ASN A 11 -2.23 -4.97 -21.11
CA ASN A 11 -2.12 -3.53 -21.31
C ASN A 11 -3.12 -2.78 -20.41
N GLU A 12 -3.18 -1.45 -20.55
CA GLU A 12 -4.09 -0.60 -19.79
C GLU A 12 -5.55 -1.06 -19.83
N ASN A 13 -6.05 -1.48 -20.99
CA ASN A 13 -7.44 -1.95 -21.14
C ASN A 13 -7.67 -3.26 -20.40
N THR A 14 -6.69 -4.17 -20.44
CA THR A 14 -6.73 -5.43 -19.68
C THR A 14 -6.76 -5.16 -18.18
N SER A 15 -5.86 -4.29 -17.69
CA SER A 15 -5.82 -3.90 -16.29
C SER A 15 -7.14 -3.26 -15.84
N ARG A 16 -7.67 -2.32 -16.62
CA ARG A 16 -8.94 -1.67 -16.30
C ARG A 16 -10.09 -2.66 -16.21
N PHE A 17 -10.28 -3.47 -17.25
CA PHE A 17 -11.37 -4.46 -17.29
C PHE A 17 -11.28 -5.45 -16.13
N TRP A 18 -10.08 -5.98 -15.88
CA TRP A 18 -9.84 -6.90 -14.77
C TRP A 18 -10.16 -6.27 -13.42
N THR A 19 -9.70 -5.03 -13.21
CA THR A 19 -9.90 -4.30 -11.96
C THR A 19 -11.36 -3.99 -11.71
N GLU A 20 -12.09 -3.49 -12.72
CA GLU A 20 -13.52 -3.23 -12.63
C GLU A 20 -14.30 -4.50 -12.23
N GLN A 21 -14.00 -5.64 -12.87
CA GLN A 21 -14.63 -6.92 -12.54
C GLN A 21 -14.30 -7.41 -11.12
N GLN A 22 -13.06 -7.21 -10.66
CA GLN A 22 -12.68 -7.57 -9.30
C GLN A 22 -13.41 -6.70 -8.26
N ASN A 23 -13.52 -5.40 -8.50
CA ASN A 23 -14.22 -4.49 -7.62
C ASN A 23 -15.72 -4.82 -7.54
N ASP A 24 -16.37 -5.14 -8.67
CA ASP A 24 -17.77 -5.59 -8.69
C ASP A 24 -17.95 -6.89 -7.90
N LEU A 25 -17.00 -7.83 -8.02
CA LEU A 25 -17.03 -9.07 -7.25
C LEU A 25 -16.82 -8.83 -5.75
N ILE A 26 -15.88 -7.95 -5.37
CA ILE A 26 -15.65 -7.54 -3.98
C ILE A 26 -16.94 -6.96 -3.39
N ARG A 27 -17.61 -6.03 -4.09
CA ARG A 27 -18.87 -5.46 -3.63
C ARG A 27 -19.91 -6.54 -3.41
N ARG A 28 -20.06 -7.47 -4.36
CA ARG A 28 -21.01 -8.56 -4.25
C ARG A 28 -20.75 -9.46 -3.02
N VAL A 29 -19.48 -9.74 -2.71
CA VAL A 29 -19.14 -10.49 -1.49
C VAL A 29 -19.52 -9.72 -0.24
N CYS A 30 -19.26 -8.41 -0.20
CA CYS A 30 -19.65 -7.56 0.92
C CYS A 30 -21.19 -7.47 1.08
N ASP A 31 -21.94 -7.46 -0.01
CA ASP A 31 -23.41 -7.50 0.04
C ASP A 31 -23.95 -8.81 0.62
N LEU A 32 -23.27 -9.93 0.32
CA LEU A 32 -23.64 -11.24 0.88
C LEU A 32 -23.31 -11.38 2.36
N TYR A 33 -22.27 -10.68 2.83
CA TYR A 33 -21.77 -10.77 4.21
C TYR A 33 -21.47 -9.37 4.79
N PRO A 34 -22.49 -8.49 4.92
CA PRO A 34 -22.28 -7.08 5.24
C PRO A 34 -21.71 -6.83 6.64
N SER A 35 -21.90 -7.78 7.56
CA SER A 35 -21.35 -7.68 8.92
C SER A 35 -19.90 -8.17 9.03
N ASN A 36 -19.35 -8.77 7.97
CA ASN A 36 -18.05 -9.43 8.01
C ASN A 36 -16.99 -8.73 7.14
N PHE A 37 -17.41 -8.02 6.09
CA PHE A 37 -16.48 -7.45 5.11
C PHE A 37 -16.80 -5.99 4.82
N ALA A 38 -15.73 -5.22 4.67
CA ALA A 38 -15.76 -3.87 4.11
C ALA A 38 -14.95 -3.86 2.81
N PRO A 39 -15.44 -3.23 1.73
CA PRO A 39 -14.80 -3.29 0.43
C PRO A 39 -13.62 -2.31 0.32
N VAL A 40 -12.50 -2.79 -0.21
CA VAL A 40 -11.32 -1.99 -0.56
C VAL A 40 -11.04 -2.15 -2.05
N ALA A 41 -10.93 -1.03 -2.77
CA ALA A 41 -10.81 -1.01 -4.22
C ALA A 41 -9.41 -1.41 -4.70
N GLN A 42 -9.37 -2.15 -5.80
CA GLN A 42 -8.18 -2.22 -6.64
C GLN A 42 -8.18 -1.04 -7.60
N LEU A 43 -7.01 -0.49 -7.88
CA LEU A 43 -6.86 0.56 -8.89
C LEU A 43 -6.35 -0.02 -10.21
N PRO A 44 -6.89 0.42 -11.36
CA PRO A 44 -6.41 0.02 -12.68
C PRO A 44 -5.07 0.71 -12.98
N GLN A 45 -3.99 0.09 -12.58
CA GLN A 45 -2.63 0.55 -12.82
C GLN A 45 -1.95 -0.34 -13.87
N SER A 46 -1.04 0.24 -14.65
CA SER A 46 -0.24 -0.48 -15.65
C SER A 46 1.10 0.23 -15.87
N PRO A 47 2.16 -0.48 -16.21
CA PRO A 47 3.47 0.12 -16.45
C PRO A 47 3.41 1.25 -17.48
N GLY A 48 4.00 2.39 -17.14
CA GLY A 48 4.04 3.57 -18.01
C GLY A 48 2.72 4.32 -18.20
N VAL A 49 1.65 3.92 -17.51
CA VAL A 49 0.34 4.58 -17.58
C VAL A 49 0.20 5.56 -16.41
N PRO A 50 -0.15 6.84 -16.66
CA PRO A 50 -0.29 7.82 -15.59
C PRO A 50 -1.34 7.40 -14.54
N PRO A 51 -1.05 7.49 -13.24
CA PRO A 51 -1.97 7.09 -12.15
C PRO A 51 -3.31 7.83 -12.15
N LYS A 52 -3.36 9.04 -12.72
CA LYS A 52 -4.61 9.80 -12.87
C LYS A 52 -5.73 9.04 -13.58
N LYS A 53 -5.41 8.03 -14.39
CA LYS A 53 -6.39 7.19 -15.06
C LYS A 53 -7.13 6.25 -14.09
N SER A 54 -6.58 6.03 -12.91
CA SER A 54 -7.22 5.26 -11.83
C SER A 54 -8.33 6.04 -11.10
N VAL A 55 -8.37 7.37 -11.24
CA VAL A 55 -9.29 8.24 -10.51
C VAL A 55 -10.75 7.89 -10.79
N ALA A 56 -11.11 7.63 -12.04
CA ALA A 56 -12.49 7.31 -12.42
C ALA A 56 -13.00 6.05 -11.71
N GLU A 57 -12.16 5.03 -11.61
CA GLU A 57 -12.52 3.78 -10.92
C GLU A 57 -12.57 3.98 -9.39
N LEU A 58 -11.65 4.76 -8.82
CA LEU A 58 -11.71 5.12 -7.39
C LEU A 58 -13.06 5.81 -7.06
N VAL A 59 -13.44 6.82 -7.84
CA VAL A 59 -14.72 7.53 -7.68
C VAL A 59 -15.90 6.56 -7.80
N ARG A 60 -15.89 5.68 -8.81
CA ARG A 60 -16.95 4.68 -8.99
C ARG A 60 -17.09 3.78 -7.77
N CYS A 61 -15.95 3.29 -7.25
CA CYS A 61 -15.92 2.40 -6.10
C CYS A 61 -16.43 3.10 -4.83
N VAL A 62 -15.96 4.31 -4.54
CA VAL A 62 -16.32 5.01 -3.31
C VAL A 62 -17.75 5.53 -3.36
N GLU A 63 -18.11 6.30 -4.40
CA GLU A 63 -19.40 6.98 -4.44
C GLU A 63 -20.58 6.08 -4.79
N LYS A 64 -20.37 5.03 -5.61
CA LYS A 64 -21.46 4.16 -6.06
C LYS A 64 -21.51 2.80 -5.38
N MET A 65 -20.40 2.37 -4.80
CA MET A 65 -20.28 1.03 -4.24
C MET A 65 -19.80 1.03 -2.78
N GLU A 66 -19.70 2.22 -2.15
CA GLU A 66 -19.38 2.39 -0.72
C GLU A 66 -18.05 1.74 -0.30
N PHE A 67 -17.06 1.81 -1.15
CA PHE A 67 -15.71 1.34 -0.83
C PHE A 67 -15.05 2.31 0.15
N ILE A 68 -14.31 1.76 1.12
CA ILE A 68 -13.73 2.52 2.24
C ILE A 68 -12.25 2.90 2.03
N GLY A 69 -11.64 2.48 0.94
CA GLY A 69 -10.23 2.73 0.63
C GLY A 69 -9.83 2.06 -0.67
N CYS A 70 -8.56 2.15 -1.01
CA CYS A 70 -8.01 1.49 -2.19
C CYS A 70 -6.62 0.89 -1.93
N ASN A 71 -6.20 -0.03 -2.81
CA ASN A 71 -4.83 -0.50 -2.90
C ASN A 71 -4.08 0.29 -3.96
N LEU A 72 -2.87 0.72 -3.65
CA LEU A 72 -1.98 1.48 -4.53
C LEU A 72 -0.68 0.70 -4.73
N SER A 73 -0.39 0.30 -5.96
CA SER A 73 0.88 -0.36 -6.28
C SER A 73 1.99 0.69 -6.49
N PRO A 74 3.11 0.57 -5.77
CA PRO A 74 4.28 1.43 -5.98
C PRO A 74 5.15 0.98 -7.16
N ASP A 75 4.96 -0.26 -7.65
CA ASP A 75 5.65 -0.82 -8.81
C ASP A 75 4.71 -1.69 -9.63
N THR A 76 4.21 -1.15 -10.73
CA THR A 76 3.35 -1.90 -11.65
C THR A 76 4.14 -2.76 -12.64
N SER A 77 5.47 -2.60 -12.66
CA SER A 77 6.35 -3.30 -13.60
C SER A 77 6.79 -4.70 -13.15
N GLY A 78 6.27 -5.16 -12.00
CA GLY A 78 6.51 -6.52 -11.52
C GLY A 78 7.90 -6.75 -10.96
N GLY A 79 8.46 -5.81 -10.22
CA GLY A 79 9.76 -5.91 -9.56
C GLY A 79 10.91 -5.26 -10.33
N TYR A 80 10.61 -4.50 -11.40
CA TYR A 80 11.64 -3.79 -12.18
C TYR A 80 11.72 -2.28 -11.87
N TRP A 81 10.79 -1.74 -11.09
CA TRP A 81 10.79 -0.33 -10.64
C TRP A 81 10.94 0.66 -11.80
N ARG A 82 10.14 0.48 -12.85
CA ARG A 82 10.17 1.30 -14.06
C ARG A 82 9.16 2.44 -14.05
N ASP A 83 8.31 2.48 -13.04
CA ASP A 83 7.31 3.51 -12.89
C ASP A 83 7.88 4.77 -12.20
N ALA A 84 7.12 5.86 -12.25
CA ALA A 84 7.42 7.03 -11.49
C ALA A 84 7.33 6.74 -9.98
N SER A 85 8.14 7.42 -9.19
CA SER A 85 8.08 7.37 -7.72
C SER A 85 6.70 7.82 -7.22
N LEU A 86 6.23 7.24 -6.11
CA LEU A 86 5.02 7.71 -5.42
C LEU A 86 5.10 9.20 -4.99
N GLY A 87 6.32 9.73 -4.88
CA GLY A 87 6.53 11.17 -4.65
C GLY A 87 6.38 12.05 -5.90
N ASP A 88 6.26 11.47 -7.09
CA ASP A 88 6.16 12.22 -8.34
C ASP A 88 4.79 12.89 -8.49
N ARG A 89 4.80 14.10 -9.08
CA ARG A 89 3.58 14.90 -9.32
C ARG A 89 2.56 14.24 -10.24
N CYS A 90 2.94 13.22 -10.99
CA CYS A 90 1.98 12.45 -11.79
C CYS A 90 0.93 11.69 -10.94
N PHE A 91 1.23 11.44 -9.63
CA PHE A 91 0.29 10.87 -8.67
C PHE A 91 -0.67 11.90 -8.05
N TYR A 92 -0.37 13.20 -8.13
CA TYR A 92 -1.13 14.26 -7.45
C TYR A 92 -2.63 14.23 -7.77
N PRO A 93 -3.10 14.03 -9.01
CA PRO A 93 -4.53 13.94 -9.29
C PRO A 93 -5.24 12.77 -8.58
N LEU A 94 -4.51 11.68 -8.29
CA LEU A 94 -5.03 10.57 -7.50
C LEU A 94 -5.07 10.92 -6.02
N TYR A 95 -4.00 11.52 -5.47
CA TYR A 95 -3.95 11.94 -4.06
C TYR A 95 -4.99 13.01 -3.74
N GLU A 96 -5.17 13.98 -4.61
CA GLU A 96 -6.22 15.00 -4.49
C GLU A 96 -7.60 14.35 -4.36
N LYS A 97 -7.90 13.37 -5.22
CA LYS A 97 -9.18 12.66 -5.19
C LYS A 97 -9.33 11.79 -3.94
N MET A 98 -8.26 11.15 -3.47
CA MET A 98 -8.30 10.39 -2.20
C MET A 98 -8.59 11.29 -1.00
N VAL A 99 -7.99 12.48 -0.96
CA VAL A 99 -8.25 13.48 0.08
C VAL A 99 -9.69 13.99 0.00
N GLU A 100 -10.18 14.31 -1.20
CA GLU A 100 -11.57 14.77 -1.42
C GLU A 100 -12.60 13.72 -0.95
N LEU A 101 -12.34 12.44 -1.21
CA LEU A 101 -13.20 11.33 -0.83
C LEU A 101 -12.97 10.84 0.61
N ASP A 102 -11.97 11.36 1.31
CA ASP A 102 -11.51 10.95 2.65
C ASP A 102 -11.23 9.43 2.77
N VAL A 103 -10.58 8.85 1.78
CA VAL A 103 -10.25 7.42 1.75
C VAL A 103 -8.76 7.17 1.81
N PRO A 104 -8.30 6.15 2.59
CA PRO A 104 -6.90 5.76 2.64
C PRO A 104 -6.50 4.92 1.43
N ALA A 105 -5.19 4.89 1.12
CA ALA A 105 -4.61 3.86 0.27
C ALA A 105 -3.69 2.94 1.08
N MET A 106 -3.82 1.63 0.87
CA MET A 106 -2.83 0.66 1.30
C MET A 106 -1.83 0.44 0.18
N ILE A 107 -0.56 0.53 0.48
CA ILE A 107 0.51 0.15 -0.44
C ILE A 107 0.44 -1.36 -0.66
N HIS A 108 0.36 -1.80 -1.90
CA HIS A 108 0.33 -3.22 -2.20
C HIS A 108 0.81 -3.52 -3.62
N VAL A 109 1.97 -4.13 -3.76
CA VAL A 109 2.43 -4.63 -5.06
C VAL A 109 1.64 -5.86 -5.50
N SER A 110 1.64 -6.11 -6.80
CA SER A 110 1.15 -7.35 -7.40
C SER A 110 2.28 -8.40 -7.51
N ALA A 111 1.99 -9.51 -8.19
CA ALA A 111 3.00 -10.55 -8.42
C ALA A 111 4.23 -9.99 -9.13
N SER A 112 5.40 -10.51 -8.78
CA SER A 112 6.65 -10.23 -9.48
C SER A 112 6.81 -11.11 -10.72
N CYS A 113 7.39 -10.52 -11.77
CA CYS A 113 7.93 -11.25 -12.92
C CYS A 113 9.45 -11.10 -13.05
N ASN A 114 10.09 -10.54 -12.04
CA ASN A 114 11.53 -10.43 -11.93
C ASN A 114 12.09 -11.64 -11.16
N ASP A 115 12.92 -12.43 -11.79
CA ASP A 115 13.50 -13.66 -11.23
C ASP A 115 14.37 -13.42 -9.97
N CYS A 116 14.79 -12.16 -9.74
CA CYS A 116 15.54 -11.78 -8.54
C CYS A 116 14.67 -11.70 -7.28
N PHE A 117 13.34 -11.66 -7.42
CA PHE A 117 12.43 -11.48 -6.28
C PHE A 117 11.43 -12.62 -6.12
N HIS A 118 11.47 -13.25 -4.98
CA HIS A 118 10.33 -14.05 -4.54
C HIS A 118 9.18 -13.12 -4.19
N THR A 119 7.99 -13.33 -4.77
CA THR A 119 6.86 -12.40 -4.68
C THR A 119 6.50 -12.04 -3.24
N THR A 120 6.29 -13.02 -2.37
CA THR A 120 5.88 -12.80 -0.98
C THR A 120 7.04 -12.61 -0.01
N GLY A 121 8.23 -13.12 -0.35
CA GLY A 121 9.37 -13.11 0.56
C GLY A 121 10.27 -11.88 0.45
N SER A 122 10.35 -11.26 -0.73
CA SER A 122 11.23 -10.11 -0.93
C SER A 122 10.59 -8.96 -1.68
N HIS A 123 9.77 -9.25 -2.70
CA HIS A 123 9.15 -8.18 -3.47
C HIS A 123 8.19 -7.34 -2.62
N TYR A 124 7.30 -7.96 -1.85
CA TYR A 124 6.35 -7.24 -0.99
C TYR A 124 7.07 -6.39 0.05
N LEU A 125 7.93 -7.00 0.86
CA LEU A 125 8.64 -6.28 1.94
C LEU A 125 9.56 -5.18 1.38
N GLY A 126 10.23 -5.45 0.25
CA GLY A 126 11.06 -4.45 -0.43
C GLY A 126 10.22 -3.28 -0.96
N ALA A 127 9.05 -3.56 -1.51
CA ALA A 127 8.16 -2.54 -2.04
C ALA A 127 7.56 -1.64 -0.96
N ASP A 128 7.16 -2.20 0.19
CA ASP A 128 6.66 -1.43 1.33
C ASP A 128 7.71 -0.45 1.83
N THR A 129 8.94 -0.95 1.99
CA THR A 129 10.09 -0.15 2.42
C THR A 129 10.41 0.97 1.44
N ALA A 130 10.43 0.66 0.14
CA ALA A 130 10.69 1.65 -0.90
C ALA A 130 9.58 2.69 -1.02
N ALA A 131 8.32 2.27 -0.93
CA ALA A 131 7.17 3.15 -0.96
C ALA A 131 7.17 4.16 0.20
N PHE A 132 7.46 3.68 1.42
CA PHE A 132 7.63 4.56 2.57
C PHE A 132 8.68 5.64 2.28
N GLN A 133 9.87 5.23 1.83
CA GLN A 133 10.95 6.17 1.55
C GLN A 133 10.57 7.19 0.46
N GLN A 134 9.94 6.73 -0.63
CA GLN A 134 9.50 7.61 -1.71
C GLN A 134 8.53 8.70 -1.24
N LEU A 135 7.62 8.36 -0.34
CA LEU A 135 6.62 9.29 0.19
C LEU A 135 7.24 10.28 1.18
N VAL A 136 8.01 9.81 2.16
CA VAL A 136 8.56 10.68 3.21
C VAL A 136 9.66 11.61 2.70
N MET A 137 10.35 11.24 1.62
CA MET A 137 11.38 12.06 0.97
C MET A 137 10.82 12.91 -0.19
N SER A 138 9.53 13.25 -0.14
CA SER A 138 8.85 14.07 -1.13
C SER A 138 7.99 15.14 -0.48
N ASP A 139 7.42 16.05 -1.27
CA ASP A 139 6.49 17.07 -0.79
C ASP A 139 5.03 16.55 -0.65
N VAL A 140 4.76 15.26 -0.88
CA VAL A 140 3.39 14.72 -0.90
C VAL A 140 2.62 15.04 0.38
N PHE A 141 3.18 14.78 1.54
CA PHE A 141 2.46 15.04 2.81
C PHE A 141 2.41 16.52 3.20
N LYS A 142 3.28 17.35 2.63
CA LYS A 142 3.18 18.80 2.74
C LYS A 142 2.04 19.34 1.86
N ASP A 143 1.92 18.84 0.63
CA ASP A 143 0.92 19.26 -0.34
C ASP A 143 -0.46 18.64 -0.03
N PHE A 144 -0.49 17.44 0.57
CA PHE A 144 -1.70 16.69 0.97
C PHE A 144 -1.65 16.30 2.46
N PRO A 145 -1.81 17.24 3.40
CA PRO A 145 -1.59 16.99 4.83
C PRO A 145 -2.63 16.05 5.47
N THR A 146 -3.74 15.77 4.80
CA THR A 146 -4.78 14.83 5.26
C THR A 146 -4.78 13.50 4.52
N LEU A 147 -3.87 13.30 3.56
CA LEU A 147 -3.72 12.03 2.86
C LEU A 147 -3.35 10.92 3.85
N LYS A 148 -4.01 9.77 3.75
CA LYS A 148 -3.78 8.60 4.62
C LYS A 148 -3.21 7.45 3.81
N ILE A 149 -2.04 6.96 4.22
CA ILE A 149 -1.34 5.84 3.58
C ILE A 149 -1.10 4.73 4.60
N ILE A 150 -1.43 3.50 4.23
CA ILE A 150 -1.14 2.31 5.03
C ILE A 150 0.04 1.59 4.38
N VAL A 151 1.12 1.39 5.13
CA VAL A 151 2.27 0.59 4.72
C VAL A 151 2.16 -0.77 5.41
N PRO A 152 1.75 -1.81 4.70
CA PRO A 152 1.41 -3.10 5.29
C PRO A 152 2.65 -3.93 5.67
N HIS A 153 2.41 -5.17 6.12
CA HIS A 153 3.44 -6.13 6.52
C HIS A 153 4.41 -5.57 7.55
N GLY A 154 3.85 -4.90 8.58
CA GLY A 154 4.62 -4.23 9.62
C GLY A 154 5.49 -3.07 9.11
N GLY A 155 5.20 -2.54 7.93
CA GLY A 155 6.00 -1.49 7.30
C GLY A 155 7.26 -2.00 6.60
N GLY A 156 7.30 -3.29 6.25
CA GLY A 156 8.49 -3.90 5.66
C GLY A 156 9.70 -3.84 6.60
N ALA A 157 10.79 -3.22 6.17
CA ALA A 157 12.00 -3.03 6.99
C ALA A 157 12.02 -1.70 7.76
N VAL A 158 10.99 -0.86 7.64
CA VAL A 158 11.01 0.53 8.17
C VAL A 158 11.15 0.60 9.68
N PRO A 159 10.36 -0.09 10.51
CA PRO A 159 10.53 0.00 11.96
C PRO A 159 11.89 -0.50 12.43
N TYR A 160 12.39 -1.57 11.84
CA TYR A 160 13.73 -2.11 12.17
C TYR A 160 14.86 -1.15 11.82
N HIS A 161 14.70 -0.33 10.78
CA HIS A 161 15.68 0.66 10.33
C HIS A 161 15.26 2.10 10.59
N TRP A 162 14.39 2.36 11.56
CA TRP A 162 13.84 3.69 11.86
C TRP A 162 14.92 4.76 12.01
N GLY A 163 15.98 4.47 12.76
CA GLY A 163 17.11 5.38 12.93
C GLY A 163 17.82 5.75 11.63
N ARG A 164 17.88 4.83 10.65
CA ARG A 164 18.45 5.10 9.33
C ARG A 164 17.56 6.04 8.53
N PHE A 165 16.26 5.80 8.49
CA PHE A 165 15.32 6.67 7.79
C PHE A 165 15.29 8.06 8.41
N ARG A 166 15.28 8.16 9.74
CA ARG A 166 15.38 9.43 10.44
C ARG A 166 16.66 10.20 10.07
N GLY A 167 17.82 9.53 10.04
CA GLY A 167 19.08 10.16 9.65
C GLY A 167 19.07 10.65 8.20
N LEU A 168 18.52 9.85 7.27
CA LEU A 168 18.37 10.25 5.87
C LEU A 168 17.49 11.51 5.70
N MET A 169 16.39 11.59 6.46
CA MET A 169 15.51 12.76 6.45
C MET A 169 16.25 14.00 6.91
N GLN A 170 17.01 13.90 8.01
CA GLN A 170 17.80 15.00 8.56
C GLN A 170 18.91 15.46 7.61
N ASP A 171 19.65 14.52 7.03
CA ASP A 171 20.74 14.82 6.09
C ASP A 171 20.25 15.57 4.84
N GLN A 172 19.01 15.35 4.45
CA GLN A 172 18.39 15.99 3.28
C GLN A 172 17.53 17.21 3.63
N GLY A 173 17.48 17.60 4.90
CA GLY A 173 16.76 18.78 5.35
C GLY A 173 15.23 18.64 5.37
N PHE A 174 14.72 17.41 5.37
CA PHE A 174 13.29 17.16 5.58
C PHE A 174 12.91 17.29 7.07
N ALA A 175 11.63 17.44 7.33
CA ALA A 175 11.09 17.42 8.68
C ALA A 175 11.33 16.07 9.36
N PRO A 176 11.47 16.03 10.70
CA PRO A 176 11.60 14.78 11.45
C PRO A 176 10.49 13.77 11.10
N LEU A 177 10.83 12.47 11.06
CA LEU A 177 9.87 11.41 10.73
C LEU A 177 8.64 11.41 11.63
N GLU A 178 8.85 11.64 12.91
CA GLU A 178 7.82 11.68 13.93
C GLU A 178 6.83 12.84 13.71
N GLU A 179 7.28 13.92 13.09
CA GLU A 179 6.45 15.10 12.81
C GLU A 179 5.84 15.07 11.42
N SER A 180 6.49 14.42 10.46
CA SER A 180 6.08 14.42 9.04
C SER A 180 5.35 13.15 8.63
N ALA A 181 5.93 11.98 8.90
CA ALA A 181 5.40 10.70 8.42
C ALA A 181 4.21 10.21 9.25
N LEU A 182 4.31 10.24 10.57
CA LEU A 182 3.31 9.66 11.46
C LEU A 182 1.96 10.40 11.50
N LYS A 183 1.84 11.55 10.85
CA LYS A 183 0.53 12.19 10.63
C LYS A 183 -0.29 11.53 9.52
N ASN A 184 0.37 10.86 8.60
CA ASN A 184 -0.18 10.40 7.33
C ASN A 184 -0.01 8.90 7.11
N ILE A 185 0.96 8.27 7.79
CA ILE A 185 1.33 6.88 7.57
C ILE A 185 0.87 6.01 8.74
N TYR A 186 0.24 4.91 8.39
CA TYR A 186 -0.19 3.85 9.29
C TYR A 186 0.54 2.57 8.92
N PHE A 187 0.81 1.73 9.92
CA PHE A 187 1.39 0.40 9.76
C PHE A 187 0.39 -0.66 10.19
N ASP A 188 0.66 -1.92 9.89
CA ASP A 188 -0.16 -3.02 10.38
C ASP A 188 0.63 -4.05 11.17
N THR A 189 -0.07 -4.96 11.84
CA THR A 189 0.53 -6.02 12.66
C THR A 189 0.85 -7.29 11.89
N CYS A 190 0.86 -7.27 10.56
CA CYS A 190 1.10 -8.44 9.73
C CYS A 190 2.60 -8.81 9.65
N VAL A 191 3.17 -9.20 10.78
CA VAL A 191 4.61 -9.45 10.96
C VAL A 191 4.94 -10.94 11.16
N TYR A 192 3.97 -11.77 11.56
CA TYR A 192 4.10 -13.22 11.84
C TYR A 192 5.12 -13.59 12.95
N HIS A 193 5.53 -12.65 13.78
CA HIS A 193 6.53 -12.89 14.80
C HIS A 193 6.33 -11.93 15.97
N GLN A 194 6.16 -12.47 17.18
CA GLN A 194 5.84 -11.66 18.36
C GLN A 194 6.87 -10.55 18.61
N LYS A 195 8.17 -10.88 18.57
CA LYS A 195 9.23 -9.88 18.80
C LYS A 195 9.27 -8.79 17.73
N GLY A 196 8.82 -9.09 16.51
CA GLY A 196 8.66 -8.09 15.46
C GLY A 196 7.49 -7.14 15.73
N ILE A 197 6.39 -7.67 16.26
CA ILE A 197 5.24 -6.87 16.70
C ILE A 197 5.64 -6.00 17.91
N ASP A 198 6.36 -6.55 18.89
CA ASP A 198 6.86 -5.80 20.05
C ASP A 198 7.74 -4.63 19.60
N LEU A 199 8.67 -4.86 18.67
CA LEU A 199 9.51 -3.80 18.09
C LEU A 199 8.70 -2.73 17.39
N LEU A 200 7.68 -3.12 16.60
CA LEU A 200 6.78 -2.18 15.92
C LEU A 200 6.09 -1.28 16.95
N LEU A 201 5.56 -1.86 18.03
CA LEU A 201 4.87 -1.13 19.10
C LEU A 201 5.81 -0.23 19.93
N ASP A 202 7.08 -0.58 20.03
CA ASP A 202 8.10 0.25 20.70
C ASP A 202 8.49 1.50 19.88
N ILE A 203 8.36 1.43 18.55
CA ILE A 203 8.83 2.49 17.65
C ILE A 203 7.69 3.36 17.14
N VAL A 204 6.56 2.75 16.80
CA VAL A 204 5.42 3.42 16.16
C VAL A 204 4.32 3.63 17.20
N PRO A 205 3.77 4.85 17.35
CA PRO A 205 2.65 5.10 18.24
C PRO A 205 1.44 4.21 17.93
N PRO A 206 0.72 3.71 18.95
CA PRO A 206 -0.41 2.80 18.76
C PRO A 206 -1.51 3.33 17.83
N GLU A 207 -1.72 4.65 17.81
CA GLU A 207 -2.68 5.31 16.93
C GLU A 207 -2.33 5.20 15.44
N ASN A 208 -1.09 4.86 15.12
CA ASN A 208 -0.62 4.63 13.75
C ASN A 208 -0.54 3.13 13.40
N ILE A 209 -1.04 2.24 14.26
CA ILE A 209 -0.97 0.80 14.05
C ILE A 209 -2.37 0.23 13.86
N LEU A 210 -2.58 -0.50 12.78
CA LEU A 210 -3.79 -1.20 12.44
C LEU A 210 -3.62 -2.71 12.70
N PHE A 211 -4.68 -3.36 13.13
CA PHE A 211 -4.67 -4.82 13.24
C PHE A 211 -4.80 -5.47 11.86
N ALA A 212 -3.86 -6.35 11.53
CA ALA A 212 -3.95 -7.23 10.37
C ALA A 212 -3.30 -8.58 10.68
N SER A 213 -3.88 -9.65 10.16
CA SER A 213 -3.37 -11.02 10.35
C SER A 213 -2.94 -11.70 9.05
N GLU A 214 -3.37 -11.18 7.90
CA GLU A 214 -3.18 -11.81 6.59
C GLU A 214 -3.49 -13.32 6.59
N MET A 215 -4.41 -13.74 7.44
CA MET A 215 -4.72 -15.16 7.73
C MET A 215 -5.01 -15.99 6.47
N ILE A 216 -5.59 -15.36 5.45
CA ILE A 216 -5.86 -16.01 4.15
C ILE A 216 -4.83 -15.51 3.15
N GLY A 217 -3.62 -15.86 3.32
CA GLY A 217 -2.87 -15.23 2.37
C GLY A 217 -1.51 -15.69 2.04
N ALA A 218 -0.63 -15.38 2.85
CA ALA A 218 0.71 -15.32 2.38
C ALA A 218 1.51 -16.56 2.74
N VAL A 219 2.29 -16.50 3.75
CA VAL A 219 3.21 -17.55 4.12
C VAL A 219 2.62 -18.33 5.29
N ARG A 220 2.72 -19.64 5.25
CA ARG A 220 2.38 -20.49 6.39
C ARG A 220 3.68 -21.06 6.93
N GLY A 221 4.03 -20.65 8.13
CA GLY A 221 5.13 -21.20 8.89
C GLY A 221 4.62 -21.81 10.19
N ILE A 222 5.44 -22.65 10.79
CA ILE A 222 5.21 -23.17 12.15
C ILE A 222 6.25 -22.49 13.01
N ASP A 223 5.79 -21.83 14.09
CA ASP A 223 6.69 -21.29 15.09
C ASP A 223 7.34 -22.46 15.86
N PRO A 224 8.66 -22.55 15.90
CA PRO A 224 9.34 -23.67 16.54
C PRO A 224 9.19 -23.66 18.08
N GLU A 225 8.84 -22.53 18.68
CA GLU A 225 8.67 -22.40 20.14
C GLU A 225 7.24 -22.71 20.60
N THR A 226 6.25 -22.44 19.76
CA THR A 226 4.83 -22.54 20.12
C THR A 226 4.04 -23.59 19.31
N GLY A 227 4.60 -24.10 18.24
CA GLY A 227 3.96 -25.07 17.33
C GLY A 227 2.97 -24.39 16.38
#